data_cac94515fe18c4a2aec5bad553a3f5c3
#
_entry.id   cac94515fe18c4a2aec5bad553a3f5c3
#
_cell.length_a   1.000
_cell.length_b   1.000
_cell.length_c   1.000
_cell.angle_alpha   90.00
_cell.angle_beta   90.00
_cell.angle_gamma   90.00
#
_symmetry.space_group_name_H-M   'P 1'
#
loop_
_entity.id
_entity.type
_entity.pdbx_description
1 polymer ?
#
loop_
_entity_poly.entity_id
_entity_poly.type
_entity_poly.pdbx_seq_one_letter_code
_entity_poly.pdbx_strand_id
1 'polypeptide(L)'
;NGGNDLRLEVNQTGAEYTLADFVTIDSDGFTVFFNPNVNGNNENFAYIAIRRPDGYVGKPVEAGTDAFAMDTGNGSSTIPAYDSTFPVDFAFARRFAATDPWYTSSRLMTGKFLEAHSNSGSQNSTNFVFDSNVGWLVNHTSAYQSWMWKRGAGFDVVEYRGNNVAGRQIPHSLN
;
A
#
# COMPACT_ATOMS: atom_id res chain seq x y z
N ASN A 1 17.40 -4.33 -15.84
CA ASN A 1 17.37 -4.39 -17.30
C ASN A 1 17.29 -5.84 -17.68
N GLY A 2 16.08 -6.30 -17.96
CA GLY A 2 15.80 -7.65 -18.36
C GLY A 2 16.42 -7.94 -19.72
N GLY A 3 16.82 -9.18 -19.92
CA GLY A 3 16.96 -9.72 -21.25
C GLY A 3 15.57 -9.89 -21.88
N ASN A 4 15.52 -10.45 -23.08
CA ASN A 4 14.27 -10.70 -23.78
C ASN A 4 13.28 -11.51 -22.92
N ASP A 5 12.02 -11.10 -22.94
CA ASP A 5 10.95 -11.77 -22.21
C ASP A 5 10.61 -13.13 -22.81
N LEU A 6 10.31 -14.09 -21.93
CA LEU A 6 9.71 -15.36 -22.32
C LEU A 6 8.23 -15.17 -22.65
N ARG A 7 7.79 -15.70 -23.77
CA ARG A 7 6.42 -15.61 -24.24
C ARG A 7 5.81 -16.98 -24.51
N LEU A 8 4.61 -17.17 -23.97
CA LEU A 8 3.74 -18.30 -24.26
C LEU A 8 2.40 -17.78 -24.82
N GLU A 9 1.99 -18.31 -25.96
CA GLU A 9 0.72 -17.95 -26.59
C GLU A 9 -0.38 -18.94 -26.22
N VAL A 10 -1.39 -18.50 -25.48
CA VAL A 10 -2.47 -19.37 -24.95
C VAL A 10 -3.37 -19.97 -26.02
N ASN A 11 -3.34 -19.44 -27.23
CA ASN A 11 -4.11 -19.92 -28.38
C ASN A 11 -3.30 -20.81 -29.33
N GLN A 12 -2.07 -21.17 -28.97
CA GLN A 12 -1.17 -21.98 -29.80
C GLN A 12 -0.58 -23.15 -29.02
N THR A 13 -0.15 -24.18 -29.74
CA THR A 13 0.51 -25.37 -29.19
C THR A 13 2.03 -25.27 -29.23
N GLY A 14 2.58 -24.12 -29.58
CA GLY A 14 4.01 -23.86 -29.66
C GLY A 14 4.66 -23.85 -28.27
N ALA A 15 5.95 -24.18 -28.24
CA ALA A 15 6.75 -24.04 -27.03
C ALA A 15 6.98 -22.56 -26.70
N GLU A 16 7.27 -22.29 -25.44
CA GLU A 16 7.74 -20.99 -24.98
C GLU A 16 8.97 -20.53 -25.75
N TYR A 17 9.03 -19.28 -26.13
CA TYR A 17 10.16 -18.71 -26.86
C TYR A 17 10.51 -17.31 -26.35
N THR A 18 11.76 -16.94 -26.53
CA THR A 18 12.29 -15.64 -26.15
C THR A 18 12.22 -14.69 -27.35
N LEU A 19 11.66 -13.51 -27.15
CA LEU A 19 11.61 -12.49 -28.19
C LEU A 19 12.25 -11.18 -27.70
N ALA A 20 11.66 -10.05 -27.91
CA ALA A 20 12.09 -8.76 -27.40
C ALA A 20 11.50 -8.50 -26.01
N ASP A 21 11.99 -7.50 -25.32
CA ASP A 21 11.37 -7.01 -24.09
C ASP A 21 9.96 -6.47 -24.40
N PHE A 22 8.95 -7.03 -23.76
CA PHE A 22 7.57 -6.61 -23.89
C PHE A 22 7.10 -5.82 -22.70
N VAL A 23 7.49 -6.26 -21.51
CA VAL A 23 6.96 -5.79 -20.24
C VAL A 23 8.06 -5.78 -19.18
N THR A 24 8.13 -4.72 -18.39
CA THR A 24 8.88 -4.71 -17.14
C THR A 24 7.90 -4.60 -15.98
N ILE A 25 8.06 -5.45 -14.97
CA ILE A 25 7.26 -5.40 -13.74
C ILE A 25 7.88 -4.36 -12.81
N ASP A 26 7.06 -3.43 -12.36
CA ASP A 26 7.42 -2.35 -11.44
C ASP A 26 6.77 -2.59 -10.07
N SER A 27 7.14 -1.81 -9.07
CA SER A 27 6.61 -1.94 -7.71
C SER A 27 5.12 -1.64 -7.59
N ASP A 28 4.59 -0.83 -8.48
CA ASP A 28 3.22 -0.32 -8.49
C ASP A 28 2.43 -0.70 -9.76
N GLY A 29 3.07 -1.45 -10.67
CA GLY A 29 2.42 -1.83 -11.92
C GLY A 29 3.36 -2.53 -12.88
N PHE A 30 3.27 -2.18 -14.15
CA PHE A 30 4.16 -2.67 -15.19
C PHE A 30 4.28 -1.63 -16.32
N THR A 31 5.44 -1.61 -16.94
CA THR A 31 5.71 -0.79 -18.12
C THR A 31 5.69 -1.67 -19.37
N VAL A 32 4.93 -1.26 -20.40
CA VAL A 32 4.92 -1.93 -21.70
C VAL A 32 5.84 -1.20 -22.67
N PHE A 33 6.64 -1.96 -23.42
CA PHE A 33 7.51 -1.42 -24.46
C PHE A 33 6.79 -1.30 -25.80
N PHE A 34 7.42 -0.60 -26.74
CA PHE A 34 6.86 -0.49 -28.08
C PHE A 34 6.95 -1.82 -28.82
N ASN A 35 5.83 -2.51 -28.89
CA ASN A 35 5.67 -3.74 -29.66
C ASN A 35 4.20 -3.87 -30.09
N PRO A 36 3.90 -4.11 -31.37
CA PRO A 36 2.51 -4.22 -31.85
C PRO A 36 1.67 -5.26 -31.10
N ASN A 37 2.28 -6.29 -30.54
CA ASN A 37 1.56 -7.37 -29.84
C ASN A 37 1.11 -7.00 -28.41
N VAL A 38 1.67 -5.95 -27.81
CA VAL A 38 1.36 -5.56 -26.42
C VAL A 38 1.09 -4.06 -26.25
N ASN A 39 1.39 -3.26 -27.27
CA ASN A 39 1.21 -1.81 -27.26
C ASN A 39 1.05 -1.25 -28.67
N GLY A 40 0.16 -1.84 -29.47
CA GLY A 40 -0.19 -1.38 -30.81
C GLY A 40 -0.99 -0.09 -30.81
N ASN A 41 -0.74 0.78 -31.80
CA ASN A 41 -1.45 2.04 -31.90
C ASN A 41 -2.94 1.82 -32.22
N ASN A 42 -3.83 2.47 -31.47
CA ASN A 42 -5.29 2.34 -31.57
C ASN A 42 -5.84 0.91 -31.30
N GLU A 43 -5.10 0.06 -30.63
CA GLU A 43 -5.55 -1.25 -30.21
C GLU A 43 -5.93 -1.27 -28.72
N ASN A 44 -6.86 -2.16 -28.36
CA ASN A 44 -7.27 -2.36 -26.98
C ASN A 44 -6.62 -3.64 -26.43
N PHE A 45 -5.99 -3.53 -25.29
CA PHE A 45 -5.38 -4.66 -24.61
C PHE A 45 -6.07 -4.92 -23.27
N ALA A 46 -6.19 -6.18 -22.90
CA ALA A 46 -6.62 -6.61 -21.58
C ALA A 46 -5.48 -7.34 -20.88
N TYR A 47 -5.34 -7.14 -19.59
CA TYR A 47 -4.35 -7.84 -18.78
C TYR A 47 -4.97 -8.39 -17.50
N ILE A 48 -4.32 -9.39 -16.93
CA ILE A 48 -4.63 -9.95 -15.61
C ILE A 48 -3.42 -9.74 -14.73
N ALA A 49 -3.59 -9.01 -13.63
CA ALA A 49 -2.58 -8.84 -12.61
C ALA A 49 -2.97 -9.65 -11.36
N ILE A 50 -2.15 -10.60 -10.99
CA ILE A 50 -2.37 -11.43 -9.80
C ILE A 50 -1.37 -11.01 -8.74
N ARG A 51 -1.86 -10.44 -7.66
CA ARG A 51 -1.05 -10.04 -6.52
C ARG A 51 -0.60 -11.26 -5.73
N ARG A 52 0.66 -11.26 -5.30
CA ARG A 52 1.17 -12.29 -4.38
C ARG A 52 0.41 -12.27 -3.05
N PRO A 53 0.31 -13.40 -2.33
CA PRO A 53 -0.39 -13.46 -1.03
C PRO A 53 0.16 -12.49 0.02
N ASP A 54 1.46 -12.15 -0.04
CA ASP A 54 2.10 -11.16 0.82
C ASP A 54 1.79 -9.71 0.45
N GLY A 55 1.01 -9.50 -0.58
CA GLY A 55 0.59 -8.18 -1.03
C GLY A 55 1.57 -7.46 -1.95
N TYR A 56 2.68 -8.09 -2.33
CA TYR A 56 3.62 -7.51 -3.28
C TYR A 56 3.18 -7.70 -4.72
N VAL A 57 3.28 -6.63 -5.48
CA VAL A 57 3.38 -6.66 -6.94
C VAL A 57 4.76 -6.11 -7.28
N GLY A 58 5.60 -6.92 -7.91
CA GLY A 58 6.95 -6.49 -8.30
C GLY A 58 8.03 -6.73 -7.24
N LYS A 59 9.03 -5.88 -7.20
CA LYS A 59 10.21 -6.03 -6.33
C LYS A 59 9.88 -5.85 -4.85
N PRO A 60 10.61 -6.54 -3.95
CA PRO A 60 10.65 -6.20 -2.54
C PRO A 60 11.10 -4.74 -2.35
N VAL A 61 10.73 -4.16 -1.22
CA VAL A 61 11.21 -2.84 -0.79
C VAL A 61 12.75 -2.85 -0.75
N GLU A 62 13.38 -1.98 -1.54
CA GLU A 62 14.85 -1.90 -1.64
C GLU A 62 15.42 -0.79 -0.75
N ALA A 63 14.62 0.24 -0.43
CA ALA A 63 15.00 1.32 0.47
C ALA A 63 13.96 1.49 1.59
N GLY A 64 14.41 1.89 2.78
CA GLY A 64 13.52 2.15 3.91
C GLY A 64 12.46 3.21 3.60
N THR A 65 12.78 4.17 2.73
CA THR A 65 11.87 5.22 2.24
C THR A 65 10.73 4.71 1.36
N ASP A 66 10.81 3.49 0.86
CA ASP A 66 9.74 2.87 0.06
C ASP A 66 8.69 2.17 0.94
N ALA A 67 8.96 2.06 2.24
CA ALA A 67 8.09 1.41 3.22
C ALA A 67 7.77 2.26 4.45
N PHE A 68 8.53 3.32 4.69
CA PHE A 68 8.35 4.23 5.81
C PHE A 68 8.52 5.68 5.37
N ALA A 69 7.59 6.53 5.78
CA ALA A 69 7.64 7.97 5.56
C ALA A 69 7.18 8.74 6.80
N MET A 70 7.63 9.97 6.91
CA MET A 70 7.16 10.95 7.89
C MET A 70 6.76 12.22 7.14
N ASP A 71 5.64 12.80 7.52
CA ASP A 71 5.20 14.07 6.93
C ASP A 71 4.39 14.90 7.93
N THR A 72 4.35 16.22 7.71
CA THR A 72 3.48 17.15 8.44
C THR A 72 2.21 17.41 7.65
N GLY A 73 1.08 17.53 8.34
CA GLY A 73 -0.21 17.75 7.69
C GLY A 73 -0.24 19.04 6.86
N ASN A 74 -0.89 19.00 5.72
CA ASN A 74 -1.05 20.15 4.82
C ASN A 74 -2.42 20.85 4.95
N GLY A 75 -3.32 20.33 5.80
CA GLY A 75 -4.66 20.86 6.02
C GLY A 75 -5.66 20.56 4.92
N SER A 76 -5.29 19.76 3.94
CA SER A 76 -6.16 19.45 2.80
C SER A 76 -7.44 18.73 3.25
N SER A 77 -8.57 19.16 2.74
CA SER A 77 -9.85 18.43 2.85
C SER A 77 -9.99 17.28 1.85
N THR A 78 -9.05 17.17 0.91
CA THR A 78 -8.93 16.04 0.00
C THR A 78 -7.71 15.20 0.38
N ILE A 79 -7.83 13.87 0.25
CA ILE A 79 -6.73 12.94 0.53
C ILE A 79 -5.62 13.08 -0.54
N PRO A 80 -4.33 13.07 -0.15
CA PRO A 80 -3.81 12.93 1.20
C PRO A 80 -3.56 14.28 1.90
N ALA A 81 -3.75 14.32 3.22
CA ALA A 81 -3.22 15.40 4.06
C ALA A 81 -1.76 15.15 4.48
N TYR A 82 -1.29 13.91 4.39
CA TYR A 82 0.09 13.48 4.59
C TYR A 82 0.57 12.69 3.39
N ASP A 83 1.69 13.10 2.82
CA ASP A 83 2.32 12.45 1.67
C ASP A 83 3.35 11.40 2.13
N SER A 84 3.31 10.21 1.52
CA SER A 84 4.20 9.09 1.82
C SER A 84 4.95 8.57 0.60
N THR A 85 4.54 8.97 -0.61
CA THR A 85 5.00 8.42 -1.90
C THR A 85 4.58 6.97 -2.16
N PHE A 86 3.90 6.31 -1.23
CA PHE A 86 3.40 4.93 -1.34
C PHE A 86 2.00 4.79 -0.69
N PRO A 87 1.25 3.71 -0.98
CA PRO A 87 0.01 3.40 -0.27
C PRO A 87 0.27 3.09 1.20
N VAL A 88 -0.31 3.88 2.09
CA VAL A 88 -0.15 3.69 3.54
C VAL A 88 -1.07 2.56 4.02
N ASP A 89 -0.53 1.61 4.77
CA ASP A 89 -1.29 0.52 5.39
C ASP A 89 -1.50 0.73 6.89
N PHE A 90 -0.56 1.41 7.56
CA PHE A 90 -0.61 1.71 8.98
C PHE A 90 0.02 3.08 9.24
N ALA A 91 -0.56 3.84 10.16
CA ALA A 91 0.01 5.11 10.54
C ALA A 91 -0.32 5.55 11.98
N PHE A 92 0.61 6.33 12.53
CA PHE A 92 0.36 7.19 13.67
C PHE A 92 0.24 8.64 13.20
N ALA A 93 -0.55 9.44 13.93
CA ALA A 93 -0.55 10.88 13.82
C ALA A 93 -0.64 11.53 15.20
N ARG A 94 0.06 12.63 15.40
CA ARG A 94 0.01 13.38 16.64
C ARG A 94 0.28 14.86 16.39
N ARG A 95 -0.40 15.71 17.17
CA ARG A 95 -0.04 17.12 17.30
C ARG A 95 1.22 17.26 18.16
N PHE A 96 2.31 17.82 17.60
CA PHE A 96 3.61 17.77 18.26
C PHE A 96 3.80 18.86 19.33
N ALA A 97 3.07 19.98 19.26
CA ALA A 97 3.16 21.11 20.20
C ALA A 97 2.04 21.13 21.26
N ALA A 98 1.35 20.00 21.49
CA ALA A 98 0.26 19.90 22.45
C ALA A 98 0.21 18.52 23.12
N THR A 99 -0.53 18.42 24.22
CA THR A 99 -0.80 17.16 24.95
C THR A 99 -1.95 16.39 24.28
N ASP A 100 -1.91 16.26 22.97
CA ASP A 100 -2.93 15.54 22.20
C ASP A 100 -2.67 14.01 22.19
N PRO A 101 -3.71 13.21 21.97
CA PRO A 101 -3.60 11.78 21.77
C PRO A 101 -2.64 11.38 20.64
N TRP A 102 -2.08 10.19 20.77
CA TRP A 102 -1.52 9.46 19.64
C TRP A 102 -2.64 8.76 18.90
N TYR A 103 -3.01 9.26 17.76
CA TYR A 103 -3.98 8.64 16.88
C TYR A 103 -3.32 7.54 16.07
N THR A 104 -3.90 6.35 16.11
CA THR A 104 -3.41 5.17 15.40
C THR A 104 -4.51 4.66 14.49
N SER A 105 -4.19 4.40 13.23
CA SER A 105 -5.14 3.82 12.29
C SER A 105 -4.45 2.93 11.27
N SER A 106 -5.24 2.12 10.60
CA SER A 106 -4.79 1.25 9.51
C SER A 106 -5.79 1.25 8.37
N ARG A 107 -5.32 0.87 7.18
CA ARG A 107 -6.18 0.67 6.02
C ARG A 107 -7.30 -0.36 6.28
N LEU A 108 -7.08 -1.31 7.18
CA LEU A 108 -8.06 -2.32 7.55
C LEU A 108 -9.19 -1.76 8.45
N MET A 109 -8.93 -0.68 9.18
CA MET A 109 -9.89 -0.09 10.12
C MET A 109 -10.97 0.77 9.45
N THR A 110 -10.79 1.20 8.23
CA THR A 110 -11.71 1.99 7.40
C THR A 110 -12.57 2.99 8.17
N GLY A 111 -12.17 4.26 8.22
CA GLY A 111 -12.90 5.35 8.87
C GLY A 111 -12.90 5.28 10.40
N LYS A 112 -11.96 4.57 11.00
CA LYS A 112 -11.79 4.44 12.45
C LYS A 112 -10.36 4.71 12.87
N PHE A 113 -10.20 5.00 14.17
CA PHE A 113 -8.89 5.16 14.81
C PHE A 113 -8.92 4.65 16.25
N LEU A 114 -7.73 4.41 16.78
CA LEU A 114 -7.48 4.13 18.18
C LEU A 114 -6.64 5.27 18.77
N GLU A 115 -6.78 5.49 20.06
CA GLU A 115 -5.90 6.35 20.84
C GLU A 115 -4.91 5.49 21.62
N ALA A 116 -3.62 5.53 21.24
CA ALA A 116 -2.62 4.62 21.80
C ALA A 116 -2.36 4.81 23.31
N HIS A 117 -2.79 5.94 23.89
CA HIS A 117 -2.69 6.25 25.31
C HIS A 117 -3.93 5.85 26.14
N SER A 118 -4.97 5.35 25.49
CA SER A 118 -6.29 5.07 26.08
C SER A 118 -6.64 3.59 25.93
N ASN A 119 -7.42 3.10 26.87
CA ASN A 119 -8.08 1.79 26.77
C ASN A 119 -9.46 1.85 26.10
N SER A 120 -9.81 2.98 25.52
CA SER A 120 -11.04 3.15 24.73
C SER A 120 -10.98 2.27 23.49
N GLY A 121 -12.14 1.73 23.12
CA GLY A 121 -12.27 1.02 21.84
C GLY A 121 -12.07 1.95 20.64
N SER A 122 -12.09 1.38 19.43
CA SER A 122 -11.98 2.16 18.19
C SER A 122 -13.10 3.19 18.08
N GLN A 123 -12.71 4.40 17.66
CA GLN A 123 -13.61 5.52 17.45
C GLN A 123 -13.81 5.78 15.96
N ASN A 124 -14.97 6.32 15.57
CA ASN A 124 -15.28 6.64 14.19
C ASN A 124 -14.80 8.06 13.83
N SER A 125 -14.24 8.21 12.64
CA SER A 125 -13.92 9.52 12.08
C SER A 125 -13.83 9.44 10.56
N THR A 126 -14.48 10.38 9.88
CA THR A 126 -14.42 10.52 8.42
C THR A 126 -13.07 11.04 7.92
N ASN A 127 -12.20 11.50 8.82
CA ASN A 127 -10.87 12.01 8.46
C ASN A 127 -9.84 10.88 8.24
N PHE A 128 -10.04 9.72 8.89
CA PHE A 128 -9.09 8.60 8.83
C PHE A 128 -9.35 7.72 7.61
N VAL A 129 -8.95 8.21 6.45
CA VAL A 129 -9.12 7.58 5.14
C VAL A 129 -7.78 7.20 4.54
N PHE A 130 -7.77 6.09 3.78
CA PHE A 130 -6.57 5.49 3.18
C PHE A 130 -6.71 5.34 1.65
N ASP A 131 -7.68 5.99 1.04
CA ASP A 131 -7.99 5.88 -0.39
C ASP A 131 -7.05 6.73 -1.26
N SER A 132 -5.74 6.57 -1.01
CA SER A 132 -4.67 7.22 -1.77
C SER A 132 -3.53 6.24 -1.99
N ASN A 133 -2.84 6.37 -3.13
CA ASN A 133 -1.63 5.62 -3.44
C ASN A 133 -0.36 6.29 -2.94
N VAL A 134 -0.45 7.52 -2.44
CA VAL A 134 0.70 8.35 -2.07
C VAL A 134 0.56 9.00 -0.69
N GLY A 135 -0.35 8.49 0.16
CA GLY A 135 -0.55 9.05 1.49
C GLY A 135 -1.86 8.64 2.14
N TRP A 136 -2.27 9.38 3.15
CA TRP A 136 -3.49 9.10 3.91
C TRP A 136 -4.06 10.34 4.58
N LEU A 137 -5.27 10.19 5.15
CA LEU A 137 -5.96 11.13 6.01
C LEU A 137 -6.32 12.47 5.34
N VAL A 138 -7.28 13.18 5.89
CA VAL A 138 -7.70 14.53 5.49
C VAL A 138 -7.81 15.46 6.71
N ASN A 139 -7.81 16.77 6.47
CA ASN A 139 -8.06 17.82 7.47
C ASN A 139 -7.03 17.93 8.61
N HIS A 140 -5.87 17.31 8.55
CA HIS A 140 -4.79 17.56 9.51
C HIS A 140 -3.86 18.66 9.01
N THR A 141 -3.73 19.72 9.82
CA THR A 141 -2.88 20.87 9.53
C THR A 141 -1.41 20.61 9.84
N SER A 142 -0.55 21.55 9.51
CA SER A 142 0.89 21.51 9.82
C SER A 142 1.24 21.45 11.33
N ALA A 143 0.25 21.54 12.22
CA ALA A 143 0.46 21.28 13.64
C ALA A 143 0.58 19.80 13.99
N TYR A 144 0.27 18.91 13.05
CA TYR A 144 0.31 17.47 13.24
C TYR A 144 1.43 16.83 12.42
N GLN A 145 2.08 15.82 12.99
CA GLN A 145 3.05 14.95 12.35
C GLN A 145 2.46 13.56 12.19
N SER A 146 2.76 12.90 11.07
CA SER A 146 2.43 11.50 10.83
C SER A 146 3.68 10.67 10.60
N TRP A 147 3.61 9.40 11.03
CA TRP A 147 4.54 8.31 10.72
C TRP A 147 3.74 7.24 10.00
N MET A 148 4.20 6.82 8.85
CA MET A 148 3.45 6.03 7.89
C MET A 148 4.23 4.80 7.46
N TRP A 149 3.57 3.66 7.38
CA TRP A 149 4.17 2.38 6.97
C TRP A 149 3.35 1.72 5.88
N LYS A 150 4.07 1.09 4.97
CA LYS A 150 3.55 0.17 3.96
C LYS A 150 3.81 -1.26 4.41
N ARG A 151 2.82 -2.14 4.27
CA ARG A 151 3.01 -3.58 4.50
C ARG A 151 4.01 -4.16 3.51
N GLY A 152 4.78 -5.14 4.00
CA GLY A 152 5.80 -5.76 3.21
C GLY A 152 6.50 -6.91 3.91
N ALA A 153 7.62 -7.38 3.38
CA ALA A 153 8.34 -8.53 3.88
C ALA A 153 8.78 -8.44 5.34
N GLY A 154 8.94 -7.23 5.88
CA GLY A 154 9.34 -7.00 7.26
C GLY A 154 8.28 -6.34 8.13
N PHE A 155 7.09 -6.04 7.60
CA PHE A 155 6.04 -5.35 8.31
C PHE A 155 4.65 -5.79 7.85
N ASP A 156 3.85 -6.29 8.78
CA ASP A 156 2.46 -6.65 8.53
C ASP A 156 1.50 -5.90 9.46
N VAL A 157 0.28 -5.76 9.04
CA VAL A 157 -0.81 -5.15 9.81
C VAL A 157 -1.95 -6.14 9.90
N VAL A 158 -2.27 -6.52 11.13
CA VAL A 158 -3.36 -7.45 11.42
C VAL A 158 -4.36 -6.76 12.35
N GLU A 159 -5.61 -6.72 11.96
CA GLU A 159 -6.71 -6.26 12.79
C GLU A 159 -7.52 -7.45 13.29
N TYR A 160 -7.83 -7.46 14.56
CA TYR A 160 -8.71 -8.48 15.12
C TYR A 160 -9.62 -7.92 16.22
N ARG A 161 -10.77 -8.51 16.37
CA ARG A 161 -11.69 -8.22 17.48
C ARG A 161 -11.48 -9.23 18.60
N GLY A 162 -11.33 -8.75 19.83
CA GLY A 162 -11.29 -9.59 21.03
C GLY A 162 -12.58 -10.42 21.17
N ASN A 163 -12.45 -11.67 21.59
CA ASN A 163 -13.58 -12.60 21.79
C ASN A 163 -13.58 -13.25 23.19
N ASN A 164 -12.74 -12.77 24.10
CA ASN A 164 -12.57 -13.28 25.47
C ASN A 164 -12.17 -14.78 25.57
N VAL A 165 -11.65 -15.36 24.48
CA VAL A 165 -11.15 -16.74 24.50
C VAL A 165 -9.66 -16.74 24.74
N ALA A 166 -9.21 -17.43 25.81
CA ALA A 166 -7.80 -17.64 26.10
C ALA A 166 -7.15 -18.56 25.04
N GLY A 167 -5.88 -18.30 24.69
CA GLY A 167 -5.13 -19.12 23.75
C GLY A 167 -5.49 -18.90 22.27
N ARG A 168 -6.28 -17.88 21.95
CA ARG A 168 -6.57 -17.51 20.56
C ARG A 168 -5.28 -17.12 19.83
N GLN A 169 -5.00 -17.79 18.73
CA GLN A 169 -3.89 -17.43 17.83
C GLN A 169 -4.35 -16.39 16.81
N ILE A 170 -3.56 -15.35 16.65
CA ILE A 170 -3.76 -14.31 15.62
C ILE A 170 -2.65 -14.50 14.59
N PRO A 171 -2.97 -14.97 13.37
CA PRO A 171 -1.97 -15.16 12.33
C PRO A 171 -1.47 -13.83 11.78
N HIS A 172 -0.26 -13.83 11.25
CA HIS A 172 0.35 -12.77 10.47
C HIS A 172 1.00 -13.35 9.20
N SER A 173 1.35 -12.51 8.24
CA SER A 173 1.95 -12.92 6.97
C SER A 173 3.48 -12.78 6.93
N LEU A 174 4.11 -12.45 8.04
CA LEU A 174 5.58 -12.42 8.16
C LEU A 174 6.13 -13.84 8.23
N ASN A 175 7.02 -14.21 7.32
CA ASN A 175 7.75 -15.49 7.28
C ASN A 175 9.19 -15.28 7.70
#